data_103d071d318ab649d8e04a1a16d39faf
#
_entry.id   103d071d318ab649d8e04a1a16d39faf
#
_cell.length_a   1.000
_cell.length_b   1.000
_cell.length_c   1.000
_cell.angle_alpha   90.00
_cell.angle_beta   90.00
_cell.angle_gamma   90.00
#
_symmetry.space_group_name_H-M   'P 1'
#
loop_
_entity.id
_entity.type
_entity.pdbx_description
1 polymer ?
#
loop_
_entity_poly.entity_id
_entity_poly.type
_entity_poly.pdbx_seq_one_letter_code
_entity_poly.pdbx_strand_id
1 'polypeptide(L)'
;MRKLLLLGAGYGNMRILLRLLNKDLPEDIDITLVDRTPFHSLKTEFYAIAAGTVPDSEIRVALPEHPQLTFVEGEVFRIDAEQQFVELGDGKKLQYDELVIGLGCEDNYHDVPGAAEHTYSIQTIGDSRQTYQTLLGLPGGSTVGIVGAGLSGIELASELRESRPDLKIKL
;
A
#
# COMPACT_ATOMS: atom_id res chain seq x y z
N MET A 1 -6.91 29.94 5.38
CA MET A 1 -5.93 28.84 5.40
C MET A 1 -6.15 28.00 4.18
N ARG A 2 -5.10 27.79 3.39
CA ARG A 2 -5.12 26.92 2.20
C ARG A 2 -5.09 25.46 2.63
N LYS A 3 -5.94 24.64 2.06
CA LYS A 3 -6.10 23.23 2.41
C LYS A 3 -5.42 22.37 1.37
N LEU A 4 -4.31 21.75 1.74
CA LEU A 4 -3.63 20.73 0.94
C LEU A 4 -4.10 19.34 1.38
N LEU A 5 -4.76 18.62 0.49
CA LEU A 5 -5.23 17.26 0.75
C LEU A 5 -4.35 16.23 0.02
N LEU A 6 -3.76 15.32 0.78
CA LEU A 6 -2.93 14.22 0.27
C LEU A 6 -3.70 12.90 0.44
N LEU A 7 -3.99 12.20 -0.65
CA LEU A 7 -4.69 10.91 -0.62
C LEU A 7 -3.69 9.77 -0.75
N GLY A 8 -3.61 8.94 0.27
CA GLY A 8 -2.70 7.81 0.38
C GLY A 8 -1.38 8.16 1.07
N ALA A 9 -0.99 7.39 2.09
CA ALA A 9 0.29 7.49 2.79
C ALA A 9 1.40 6.64 2.12
N GLY A 10 1.32 6.47 0.79
CA GLY A 10 2.34 5.78 -0.01
C GLY A 10 3.61 6.62 -0.22
N TYR A 11 4.62 6.04 -0.87
CA TYR A 11 5.94 6.65 -1.08
C TYR A 11 5.90 8.07 -1.65
N GLY A 12 5.01 8.33 -2.63
CA GLY A 12 4.90 9.64 -3.29
C GLY A 12 4.49 10.73 -2.30
N ASN A 13 3.37 10.54 -1.62
CA ASN A 13 2.84 11.52 -0.67
C ASN A 13 3.73 11.64 0.57
N MET A 14 4.30 10.55 1.07
CA MET A 14 5.27 10.61 2.16
C MET A 14 6.51 11.42 1.78
N ARG A 15 7.00 11.30 0.54
CA ARG A 15 8.12 12.12 0.07
C ARG A 15 7.78 13.60 -0.02
N ILE A 16 6.57 13.93 -0.49
CA ILE A 16 6.06 15.31 -0.54
C ILE A 16 5.95 15.84 0.89
N LEU A 17 5.26 15.11 1.75
CA LEU A 17 5.01 15.49 3.14
C LEU A 17 6.30 15.78 3.90
N LEU A 18 7.26 14.83 3.88
CA LEU A 18 8.54 15.01 4.55
C LEU A 18 9.35 16.20 4.00
N ARG A 19 9.24 16.49 2.70
CA ARG A 19 9.88 17.69 2.13
C ARG A 19 9.21 19.00 2.56
N LEU A 20 7.88 18.99 2.70
CA LEU A 20 7.14 20.15 3.19
C LEU A 20 7.44 20.41 4.66
N LEU A 21 7.34 19.38 5.51
CA LEU A 21 7.53 19.50 6.95
C LEU A 21 8.98 19.86 7.35
N ASN A 22 9.96 19.53 6.51
CA ASN A 22 11.38 19.91 6.73
C ASN A 22 11.71 21.33 6.27
N LYS A 23 10.74 22.13 5.86
CA LYS A 23 10.88 23.54 5.49
C LYS A 23 10.00 24.38 6.39
N ASP A 24 10.27 25.68 6.42
CA ASP A 24 9.37 26.63 7.06
C ASP A 24 8.07 26.69 6.23
N LEU A 25 7.07 25.91 6.67
CA LEU A 25 5.75 25.94 6.06
C LEU A 25 5.09 27.30 6.32
N PRO A 26 4.45 27.92 5.32
CA PRO A 26 3.63 29.08 5.55
C PRO A 26 2.55 28.78 6.60
N GLU A 27 2.33 29.71 7.52
CA GLU A 27 1.34 29.55 8.61
C GLU A 27 -0.09 29.38 8.10
N ASP A 28 -0.35 29.78 6.86
CA ASP A 28 -1.66 29.73 6.21
C ASP A 28 -1.98 28.40 5.50
N ILE A 29 -1.15 27.36 5.66
CA ILE A 29 -1.36 26.04 5.06
C ILE A 29 -1.78 25.01 6.12
N ASP A 30 -2.89 24.32 5.85
CA ASP A 30 -3.31 23.10 6.55
C ASP A 30 -3.11 21.89 5.64
N ILE A 31 -2.43 20.87 6.13
CA ILE A 31 -2.20 19.61 5.41
C ILE A 31 -3.10 18.54 6.01
N THR A 32 -3.90 17.89 5.19
CA THR A 32 -4.63 16.68 5.57
C THR A 32 -4.11 15.50 4.78
N LEU A 33 -3.67 14.46 5.49
CA LEU A 33 -3.28 13.18 4.90
C LEU A 33 -4.38 12.16 5.16
N VAL A 34 -4.86 11.51 4.10
CA VAL A 34 -5.88 10.45 4.18
C VAL A 34 -5.28 9.12 3.79
N ASP A 35 -5.43 8.10 4.61
CA ASP A 35 -5.11 6.72 4.27
C ASP A 35 -6.02 5.76 5.04
N ARG A 36 -6.13 4.52 4.56
CA ARG A 36 -6.87 3.44 5.22
C ARG A 36 -6.16 2.91 6.47
N THR A 37 -4.88 3.25 6.64
CA THR A 37 -4.04 2.77 7.74
C THR A 37 -3.28 3.93 8.38
N PRO A 38 -3.09 3.92 9.72
CA PRO A 38 -2.40 5.00 10.43
C PRO A 38 -0.86 4.90 10.35
N PHE A 39 -0.33 4.31 9.27
CA PHE A 39 1.11 4.16 9.05
C PHE A 39 1.43 4.11 7.56
N HIS A 40 2.64 4.49 7.22
CA HIS A 40 3.21 4.25 5.91
C HIS A 40 3.70 2.80 5.82
N SER A 41 3.25 2.06 4.81
CA SER A 41 3.70 0.69 4.57
C SER A 41 4.86 0.67 3.58
N LEU A 42 5.94 -0.06 3.90
CA LEU A 42 7.02 -0.32 2.97
C LEU A 42 6.58 -1.38 1.95
N LYS A 43 5.86 -0.94 0.93
CA LYS A 43 5.26 -1.81 -0.09
C LYS A 43 6.30 -2.64 -0.85
N THR A 44 7.53 -2.16 -0.91
CA THR A 44 8.66 -2.89 -1.50
C THR A 44 9.05 -4.15 -0.73
N GLU A 45 8.57 -4.31 0.50
CA GLU A 45 8.88 -5.45 1.38
C GLU A 45 7.70 -6.44 1.51
N PHE A 46 6.62 -6.26 0.75
CA PHE A 46 5.44 -7.12 0.85
C PHE A 46 5.71 -8.55 0.44
N TYR A 47 6.67 -8.79 -0.46
CA TYR A 47 7.14 -10.12 -0.81
C TYR A 47 7.71 -10.88 0.39
N ALA A 48 8.40 -10.20 1.28
CA ALA A 48 8.99 -10.81 2.47
C ALA A 48 7.91 -11.27 3.49
N ILE A 49 6.81 -10.49 3.63
CA ILE A 49 5.64 -10.94 4.40
C ILE A 49 5.06 -12.21 3.77
N ALA A 50 4.87 -12.21 2.45
CA ALA A 50 4.29 -13.35 1.74
C ALA A 50 5.17 -14.61 1.82
N ALA A 51 6.49 -14.44 1.86
CA ALA A 51 7.45 -15.53 2.09
C ALA A 51 7.59 -15.92 3.58
N GLY A 52 7.08 -15.12 4.51
CA GLY A 52 7.16 -15.33 5.95
C GLY A 52 8.52 -15.04 6.56
N THR A 53 9.37 -14.27 5.89
CA THR A 53 10.71 -13.90 6.36
C THR A 53 10.73 -12.63 7.20
N VAL A 54 9.71 -11.76 7.04
CA VAL A 54 9.57 -10.52 7.81
C VAL A 54 8.15 -10.39 8.35
N PRO A 55 7.96 -10.09 9.65
CA PRO A 55 6.65 -9.79 10.19
C PRO A 55 6.18 -8.41 9.71
N ASP A 56 4.88 -8.25 9.52
CA ASP A 56 4.30 -7.00 9.00
C ASP A 56 4.51 -5.78 9.91
N SER A 57 4.82 -5.98 11.17
CA SER A 57 5.17 -4.89 12.10
C SER A 57 6.46 -4.17 11.71
N GLU A 58 7.41 -4.86 11.08
CA GLU A 58 8.70 -4.28 10.70
C GLU A 58 8.63 -3.42 9.43
N ILE A 59 7.57 -3.59 8.63
CA ILE A 59 7.38 -2.81 7.41
C ILE A 59 6.44 -1.61 7.59
N ARG A 60 6.04 -1.31 8.83
CA ARG A 60 5.18 -0.18 9.17
C ARG A 60 6.04 0.97 9.68
N VAL A 61 5.93 2.10 9.04
CA VAL A 61 6.61 3.34 9.43
C VAL A 61 5.58 4.32 9.98
N ALA A 62 5.83 4.86 11.17
CA ALA A 62 4.96 5.85 11.79
C ALA A 62 4.84 7.09 10.89
N LEU A 63 3.64 7.66 10.83
CA LEU A 63 3.43 8.95 10.15
C LEU A 63 4.08 10.07 10.97
N PRO A 64 4.60 11.12 10.31
CA PRO A 64 5.18 12.26 11.02
C PRO A 64 4.10 13.04 11.77
N GLU A 65 4.49 13.63 12.88
CA GLU A 65 3.64 14.55 13.65
C GLU A 65 4.05 15.99 13.35
N HIS A 66 3.05 16.85 13.10
CA HIS A 66 3.28 18.28 12.88
C HIS A 66 2.01 19.07 13.21
N PRO A 67 2.10 20.29 13.78
CA PRO A 67 0.92 21.11 14.12
C PRO A 67 -0.03 21.42 12.96
N GLN A 68 0.53 21.52 11.74
CA GLN A 68 -0.24 21.79 10.51
C GLN A 68 -0.61 20.51 9.74
N LEU A 69 -0.37 19.31 10.30
CA LEU A 69 -0.72 18.03 9.70
C LEU A 69 -1.84 17.36 10.48
N THR A 70 -2.93 17.07 9.79
CA THR A 70 -4.02 16.23 10.31
C THR A 70 -4.05 14.92 9.55
N PHE A 71 -3.98 13.80 10.26
CA PHE A 71 -4.25 12.48 9.68
C PHE A 71 -5.73 12.15 9.80
N VAL A 72 -6.31 11.65 8.72
CA VAL A 72 -7.69 11.14 8.65
C VAL A 72 -7.66 9.71 8.16
N GLU A 73 -8.00 8.77 9.04
CA GLU A 73 -8.16 7.38 8.65
C GLU A 73 -9.47 7.22 7.88
N GLY A 74 -9.39 6.65 6.68
CA GLY A 74 -10.56 6.45 5.84
C GLY A 74 -10.23 5.98 4.43
N GLU A 75 -11.21 5.40 3.79
CA GLU A 75 -11.16 4.98 2.40
C GLU A 75 -11.77 6.06 1.51
N VAL A 76 -11.04 6.43 0.45
CA VAL A 76 -11.53 7.38 -0.54
C VAL A 76 -12.59 6.71 -1.40
N PHE A 77 -13.82 7.23 -1.32
CA PHE A 77 -14.95 6.73 -2.12
C PHE A 77 -15.13 7.51 -3.42
N ARG A 78 -15.04 8.85 -3.36
CA ARG A 78 -15.27 9.72 -4.51
C ARG A 78 -14.43 11.00 -4.43
N ILE A 79 -13.95 11.44 -5.59
CA ILE A 79 -13.30 12.74 -5.76
C ILE A 79 -14.19 13.59 -6.66
N ASP A 80 -14.60 14.76 -6.20
CA ASP A 80 -15.33 15.75 -6.97
C ASP A 80 -14.42 16.96 -7.23
N ALA A 81 -13.85 17.00 -8.43
CA ALA A 81 -12.89 18.03 -8.80
C ALA A 81 -13.55 19.40 -9.08
N GLU A 82 -14.84 19.40 -9.48
CA GLU A 82 -15.57 20.64 -9.75
C GLU A 82 -15.95 21.34 -8.45
N GLN A 83 -16.39 20.59 -7.45
CA GLN A 83 -16.76 21.11 -6.14
C GLN A 83 -15.60 21.07 -5.13
N GLN A 84 -14.44 20.61 -5.53
CA GLN A 84 -13.20 20.53 -4.75
C GLN A 84 -13.39 19.82 -3.38
N PHE A 85 -14.02 18.65 -3.40
CA PHE A 85 -14.10 17.80 -2.21
C PHE A 85 -13.78 16.34 -2.51
N VAL A 86 -13.35 15.64 -1.46
CA VAL A 86 -13.22 14.18 -1.43
C VAL A 86 -14.22 13.63 -0.44
N GLU A 87 -14.95 12.59 -0.83
CA GLU A 87 -15.88 11.85 0.01
C GLU A 87 -15.23 10.53 0.44
N LEU A 88 -15.28 10.23 1.71
CA LEU A 88 -14.80 8.98 2.29
C LEU A 88 -15.94 7.96 2.38
N GLY A 89 -15.59 6.70 2.58
CA GLY A 89 -16.55 5.60 2.66
C GLY A 89 -17.56 5.71 3.81
N ASP A 90 -17.26 6.48 4.85
CA ASP A 90 -18.16 6.82 5.94
C ASP A 90 -19.10 8.01 5.65
N GLY A 91 -19.01 8.59 4.45
CA GLY A 91 -19.77 9.76 4.01
C GLY A 91 -19.18 11.10 4.42
N LYS A 92 -18.05 11.13 5.12
CA LYS A 92 -17.35 12.37 5.47
C LYS A 92 -16.80 13.05 4.22
N LYS A 93 -17.00 14.38 4.11
CA LYS A 93 -16.50 15.20 3.02
C LYS A 93 -15.36 16.09 3.47
N LEU A 94 -14.25 16.05 2.75
CA LEU A 94 -13.06 16.85 2.97
C LEU A 94 -12.90 17.84 1.82
N GLN A 95 -13.01 19.12 2.11
CA GLN A 95 -12.81 20.22 1.16
C GLN A 95 -11.31 20.48 0.99
N TYR A 96 -10.87 20.83 -0.22
CA TYR A 96 -9.49 21.13 -0.51
C TYR A 96 -9.36 22.33 -1.48
N ASP A 97 -8.23 23.02 -1.39
CA ASP A 97 -7.78 23.99 -2.39
C ASP A 97 -6.80 23.32 -3.37
N GLU A 98 -5.96 22.42 -2.83
CA GLU A 98 -4.98 21.65 -3.60
C GLU A 98 -5.11 20.17 -3.24
N LEU A 99 -5.04 19.30 -4.26
CA LEU A 99 -5.19 17.84 -4.11
C LEU A 99 -4.01 17.10 -4.72
N VAL A 100 -3.46 16.15 -3.97
CA VAL A 100 -2.48 15.19 -4.49
C VAL A 100 -3.04 13.78 -4.35
N ILE A 101 -3.14 13.07 -5.46
CA ILE A 101 -3.64 11.69 -5.51
C ILE A 101 -2.46 10.74 -5.54
N GLY A 102 -2.26 9.99 -4.44
CA GLY A 102 -1.20 9.00 -4.28
C GLY A 102 -1.73 7.67 -3.76
N LEU A 103 -2.89 7.25 -4.24
CA LEU A 103 -3.60 6.05 -3.76
C LEU A 103 -2.95 4.73 -4.17
N GLY A 104 -1.95 4.76 -5.05
CA GLY A 104 -1.23 3.57 -5.49
C GLY A 104 -1.93 2.86 -6.65
N CYS A 105 -1.86 1.55 -6.66
CA CYS A 105 -2.42 0.70 -7.70
C CYS A 105 -3.04 -0.55 -7.10
N GLU A 106 -3.89 -1.19 -7.88
CA GLU A 106 -4.48 -2.50 -7.62
C GLU A 106 -3.98 -3.51 -8.66
N ASP A 107 -4.23 -4.80 -8.41
CA ASP A 107 -3.92 -5.85 -9.38
C ASP A 107 -4.82 -5.70 -10.62
N ASN A 108 -4.21 -5.87 -11.77
CA ASN A 108 -4.93 -5.93 -13.03
C ASN A 108 -4.76 -7.34 -13.63
N TYR A 109 -5.85 -8.08 -13.70
CA TYR A 109 -5.87 -9.45 -14.23
C TYR A 109 -6.07 -9.53 -15.73
N HIS A 110 -6.17 -8.38 -16.44
CA HIS A 110 -6.25 -8.30 -17.90
C HIS A 110 -7.33 -9.20 -18.52
N ASP A 111 -8.47 -9.35 -17.83
CA ASP A 111 -9.60 -10.20 -18.25
C ASP A 111 -9.23 -11.68 -18.48
N VAL A 112 -8.12 -12.16 -17.88
CA VAL A 112 -7.76 -13.58 -17.93
C VAL A 112 -8.75 -14.37 -17.07
N PRO A 113 -9.54 -15.30 -17.68
CA PRO A 113 -10.54 -16.05 -16.95
C PRO A 113 -9.94 -16.83 -15.77
N GLY A 114 -10.53 -16.68 -14.58
CA GLY A 114 -10.09 -17.36 -13.37
C GLY A 114 -8.85 -16.76 -12.68
N ALA A 115 -8.19 -15.77 -13.27
CA ALA A 115 -6.99 -15.20 -12.66
C ALA A 115 -7.29 -14.59 -11.29
N ALA A 116 -8.30 -13.75 -11.17
CA ALA A 116 -8.67 -13.13 -9.90
C ALA A 116 -9.15 -14.15 -8.84
N GLU A 117 -9.76 -15.26 -9.29
CA GLU A 117 -10.37 -16.27 -8.41
C GLU A 117 -9.34 -17.30 -7.90
N HIS A 118 -8.29 -17.57 -8.68
CA HIS A 118 -7.36 -18.67 -8.47
C HIS A 118 -5.93 -18.26 -8.19
N THR A 119 -5.68 -16.95 -8.08
CA THR A 119 -4.34 -16.44 -7.72
C THR A 119 -4.38 -15.70 -6.39
N TYR A 120 -3.21 -15.54 -5.81
CA TYR A 120 -2.98 -14.76 -4.60
C TYR A 120 -2.14 -13.54 -4.95
N SER A 121 -2.40 -12.45 -4.25
CA SER A 121 -1.73 -11.17 -4.44
C SER A 121 -0.76 -10.87 -3.32
N ILE A 122 0.14 -9.91 -3.57
CA ILE A 122 1.00 -9.28 -2.57
C ILE A 122 0.87 -7.74 -2.60
N GLN A 123 -0.27 -7.22 -3.08
CA GLN A 123 -0.47 -5.77 -3.25
C GLN A 123 -0.75 -5.02 -1.95
N THR A 124 -1.26 -5.72 -0.94
CA THR A 124 -1.50 -5.17 0.40
C THR A 124 -0.88 -6.07 1.48
N ILE A 125 -0.75 -5.54 2.70
CA ILE A 125 -0.34 -6.35 3.87
C ILE A 125 -1.32 -7.51 4.08
N GLY A 126 -2.63 -7.27 3.90
CA GLY A 126 -3.67 -8.29 4.03
C GLY A 126 -3.48 -9.42 3.02
N ASP A 127 -3.29 -9.08 1.75
CA ASP A 127 -3.05 -10.05 0.68
C ASP A 127 -1.77 -10.84 0.92
N SER A 128 -0.68 -10.16 1.32
CA SER A 128 0.61 -10.80 1.61
C SER A 128 0.49 -11.80 2.77
N ARG A 129 -0.27 -11.46 3.82
CA ARG A 129 -0.58 -12.39 4.93
C ARG A 129 -1.38 -13.60 4.45
N GLN A 130 -2.40 -13.38 3.63
CA GLN A 130 -3.20 -14.46 3.06
C GLN A 130 -2.35 -15.38 2.18
N THR A 131 -1.50 -14.80 1.34
CA THR A 131 -0.52 -15.53 0.52
C THR A 131 0.41 -16.37 1.40
N TYR A 132 0.96 -15.78 2.47
CA TYR A 132 1.81 -16.50 3.42
C TYR A 132 1.08 -17.68 4.06
N GLN A 133 -0.15 -17.50 4.56
CA GLN A 133 -0.93 -18.59 5.19
C GLN A 133 -1.18 -19.73 4.20
N THR A 134 -1.47 -19.41 2.95
CA THR A 134 -1.65 -20.43 1.90
C THR A 134 -0.36 -21.19 1.63
N LEU A 135 0.76 -20.47 1.49
CA LEU A 135 2.08 -21.08 1.26
C LEU A 135 2.53 -21.94 2.42
N LEU A 136 2.24 -21.52 3.66
CA LEU A 136 2.56 -22.27 4.87
C LEU A 136 1.82 -23.62 4.91
N GLY A 137 0.58 -23.67 4.43
CA GLY A 137 -0.23 -24.89 4.38
C GLY A 137 0.14 -25.87 3.27
N LEU A 138 1.04 -25.50 2.34
CA LEU A 138 1.42 -26.39 1.23
C LEU A 138 2.33 -27.54 1.71
N PRO A 139 2.04 -28.80 1.31
CA PRO A 139 2.94 -29.92 1.55
C PRO A 139 4.28 -29.73 0.82
N GLY A 140 5.35 -30.25 1.40
CA GLY A 140 6.66 -30.29 0.74
C GLY A 140 6.59 -30.96 -0.64
N GLY A 141 7.34 -30.43 -1.61
CA GLY A 141 7.31 -30.87 -2.99
C GLY A 141 6.23 -30.24 -3.87
N SER A 142 5.31 -29.47 -3.28
CA SER A 142 4.31 -28.69 -4.03
C SER A 142 4.96 -27.71 -4.98
N THR A 143 4.26 -27.40 -6.08
CA THR A 143 4.71 -26.38 -7.05
C THR A 143 3.98 -25.07 -6.83
N VAL A 144 4.73 -23.99 -6.69
CA VAL A 144 4.23 -22.62 -6.64
C VAL A 144 4.57 -21.95 -7.96
N GLY A 145 3.55 -21.48 -8.69
CA GLY A 145 3.71 -20.66 -9.88
C GLY A 145 3.65 -19.17 -9.50
N ILE A 146 4.63 -18.41 -9.93
CA ILE A 146 4.65 -16.95 -9.79
C ILE A 146 4.42 -16.35 -11.17
N VAL A 147 3.35 -15.57 -11.33
CA VAL A 147 3.02 -14.94 -12.60
C VAL A 147 3.60 -13.55 -12.65
N GLY A 148 4.57 -13.35 -13.55
CA GLY A 148 5.27 -12.09 -13.75
C GLY A 148 6.69 -12.10 -13.21
N ALA A 149 7.66 -12.01 -14.12
CA ALA A 149 9.09 -11.94 -13.82
C ALA A 149 9.58 -10.49 -13.61
N GLY A 150 8.71 -9.63 -13.11
CA GLY A 150 9.08 -8.30 -12.61
C GLY A 150 9.78 -8.39 -11.25
N LEU A 151 10.21 -7.24 -10.72
CA LEU A 151 10.99 -7.18 -9.48
C LEU A 151 10.32 -7.95 -8.33
N SER A 152 9.06 -7.66 -8.05
CA SER A 152 8.33 -8.31 -6.95
C SER A 152 8.21 -9.84 -7.10
N GLY A 153 8.03 -10.34 -8.33
CA GLY A 153 7.98 -11.79 -8.58
C GLY A 153 9.35 -12.46 -8.36
N ILE A 154 10.43 -11.82 -8.75
CA ILE A 154 11.79 -12.31 -8.55
C ILE A 154 12.16 -12.28 -7.06
N GLU A 155 11.82 -11.19 -6.35
CA GLU A 155 12.04 -11.04 -4.90
C GLU A 155 11.28 -12.12 -4.12
N LEU A 156 9.98 -12.32 -4.43
CA LEU A 156 9.18 -13.37 -3.81
C LEU A 156 9.77 -14.78 -4.09
N ALA A 157 10.19 -15.04 -5.32
CA ALA A 157 10.81 -16.33 -5.68
C ALA A 157 12.10 -16.57 -4.89
N SER A 158 12.91 -15.54 -4.71
CA SER A 158 14.19 -15.60 -3.97
C SER A 158 13.93 -15.89 -2.49
N GLU A 159 13.05 -15.12 -1.86
CA GLU A 159 12.68 -15.29 -0.45
C GLU A 159 12.05 -16.68 -0.17
N LEU A 160 11.16 -17.13 -1.06
CA LEU A 160 10.58 -18.47 -0.95
C LEU A 160 11.63 -19.56 -1.11
N ARG A 161 12.67 -19.35 -1.92
CA ARG A 161 13.75 -20.31 -2.07
C ARG A 161 14.53 -20.51 -0.78
N GLU A 162 14.64 -19.47 0.04
CA GLU A 162 15.30 -19.51 1.35
C GLU A 162 14.38 -20.02 2.44
N SER A 163 13.15 -19.51 2.52
CA SER A 163 12.21 -19.83 3.60
C SER A 163 11.53 -21.21 3.44
N ARG A 164 11.30 -21.63 2.18
CA ARG A 164 10.62 -22.89 1.82
C ARG A 164 11.37 -23.65 0.72
N PRO A 165 12.62 -24.13 1.04
CA PRO A 165 13.43 -24.88 0.06
C PRO A 165 12.81 -26.20 -0.40
N ASP A 166 11.80 -26.68 0.33
CA ASP A 166 10.99 -27.86 0.03
C ASP A 166 9.99 -27.66 -1.12
N LEU A 167 9.69 -26.42 -1.50
CA LEU A 167 8.77 -26.11 -2.60
C LEU A 167 9.50 -26.03 -3.95
N LYS A 168 8.76 -26.33 -5.01
CA LYS A 168 9.20 -26.13 -6.41
C LYS A 168 8.65 -24.77 -6.87
N ILE A 169 9.52 -23.84 -7.25
CA ILE A 169 9.14 -22.52 -7.71
C ILE A 169 9.27 -22.46 -9.22
N LYS A 170 8.23 -21.98 -9.88
CA LYS A 170 8.20 -21.66 -11.33
C LYS A 170 7.83 -20.19 -11.49
N LEU A 171 8.64 -19.47 -12.25
CA LEU A 171 8.47 -18.08 -12.62
C LEU A 171 8.05 -17.97 -14.08
#